data_9b96980770f7c365c97e99beb01b2a43
#
_entry.id   9b96980770f7c365c97e99beb01b2a43
#
_cell.length_a   1.000
_cell.length_b   1.000
_cell.length_c   1.000
_cell.angle_alpha   90.00
_cell.angle_beta   90.00
_cell.angle_gamma   90.00
#
_symmetry.space_group_name_H-M   'P 1'
#
loop_
_entity.id
_entity.type
_entity.pdbx_description
1 polymer ?
#
loop_
_entity_poly.entity_id
_entity_poly.type
_entity_poly.pdbx_seq_one_letter_code
_entity_poly.pdbx_strand_id
1 'polypeptide(L)'
;KGPLNNALVFLDYNDDGILDANEPFARTNSFGEYELSATQSTYTLIAMADDQTVDTSSGAALSGVTLKAPSGAAVITPTTTLMEEGNITAAEVATVLGLPDGIDPLEFNPFNVDENDAAAVAAALEVEKISQQIMTAVTSFASAAEGAGAGEGDAFTAALGSVVDVVKAKAEKIDDPTAAAGDKEIDFTSVDDLALIKTEATSKAAALDGIDA
;
A
#
# COMPACT_ATOMS: atom_id res chain seq x y z
N LYS A 1 9.66 5.21 -4.72
CA LYS A 1 9.87 3.93 -5.42
C LYS A 1 9.14 3.99 -6.74
N GLY A 2 9.70 3.37 -7.79
CA GLY A 2 9.10 3.32 -9.11
C GLY A 2 8.24 2.07 -9.32
N PRO A 3 7.82 1.84 -10.58
CA PRO A 3 7.18 0.59 -10.97
C PRO A 3 8.06 -0.62 -10.61
N LEU A 4 7.45 -1.73 -10.22
CA LEU A 4 8.17 -2.95 -9.89
C LEU A 4 8.33 -3.81 -11.14
N ASN A 5 9.57 -4.12 -11.52
CA ASN A 5 9.87 -5.06 -12.57
C ASN A 5 9.98 -6.48 -12.01
N ASN A 6 9.38 -7.44 -12.69
CA ASN A 6 9.38 -8.86 -12.34
C ASN A 6 8.72 -9.22 -11.00
N ALA A 7 7.82 -8.35 -10.49
CA ALA A 7 6.99 -8.69 -9.34
C ALA A 7 5.96 -9.77 -9.74
N LEU A 8 5.71 -10.73 -8.86
CA LEU A 8 4.66 -11.72 -9.05
C LEU A 8 3.30 -11.09 -8.76
N VAL A 9 2.39 -11.11 -9.73
CA VAL A 9 1.01 -10.63 -9.57
C VAL A 9 0.04 -11.78 -9.77
N PHE A 10 -0.95 -11.93 -8.91
CA PHE A 10 -1.96 -12.98 -9.01
C PHE A 10 -3.33 -12.53 -8.49
N LEU A 11 -4.36 -13.28 -8.86
CA LEU A 11 -5.74 -13.10 -8.39
C LEU A 11 -6.03 -14.14 -7.31
N ASP A 12 -5.99 -13.70 -6.06
CA ASP A 12 -6.30 -14.53 -4.90
C ASP A 12 -7.82 -14.68 -4.77
N TYR A 13 -8.33 -15.88 -5.02
CA TYR A 13 -9.76 -16.17 -5.03
C TYR A 13 -10.32 -16.64 -3.69
N ASN A 14 -9.46 -17.06 -2.77
CA ASN A 14 -9.84 -17.60 -1.46
C ASN A 14 -9.37 -16.72 -0.29
N ASP A 15 -8.67 -15.60 -0.60
CA ASP A 15 -8.18 -14.61 0.35
C ASP A 15 -7.22 -15.19 1.41
N ASP A 16 -6.37 -16.15 1.00
CA ASP A 16 -5.35 -16.73 1.88
C ASP A 16 -3.94 -16.12 1.68
N GLY A 17 -3.78 -15.25 0.67
CA GLY A 17 -2.53 -14.57 0.36
C GLY A 17 -1.48 -15.46 -0.30
N ILE A 18 -1.84 -16.66 -0.75
CA ILE A 18 -0.94 -17.66 -1.33
C ILE A 18 -1.39 -17.96 -2.76
N LEU A 19 -0.46 -17.95 -3.71
CA LEU A 19 -0.77 -18.32 -5.10
C LEU A 19 -1.12 -19.80 -5.21
N ASP A 20 -2.36 -20.10 -5.52
CA ASP A 20 -2.87 -21.45 -5.76
C ASP A 20 -2.81 -21.87 -7.23
N ALA A 21 -2.88 -23.18 -7.48
CA ALA A 21 -2.75 -23.75 -8.82
C ALA A 21 -3.88 -23.36 -9.81
N ASN A 22 -5.01 -22.90 -9.29
CA ASN A 22 -6.19 -22.45 -10.07
C ASN A 22 -6.28 -20.93 -10.20
N GLU A 23 -5.32 -20.19 -9.70
CA GLU A 23 -5.29 -18.76 -9.72
C GLU A 23 -4.47 -18.20 -10.89
N PRO A 24 -5.01 -17.25 -11.64
CA PRO A 24 -4.26 -16.56 -12.68
C PRO A 24 -3.11 -15.76 -12.08
N PHE A 25 -1.95 -15.87 -12.70
CA PHE A 25 -0.78 -15.08 -12.30
C PHE A 25 0.03 -14.60 -13.50
N ALA A 26 0.79 -13.54 -13.29
CA ALA A 26 1.75 -12.98 -14.25
C ALA A 26 2.94 -12.37 -13.49
N ARG A 27 3.98 -12.00 -14.22
CA ARG A 27 5.04 -11.15 -13.70
C ARG A 27 5.02 -9.80 -14.41
N THR A 28 5.28 -8.74 -13.66
CA THR A 28 5.34 -7.38 -14.22
C THR A 28 6.54 -7.21 -15.16
N ASN A 29 6.36 -6.40 -16.19
CA ASN A 29 7.44 -5.97 -17.06
C ASN A 29 8.24 -4.78 -16.46
N SER A 30 9.19 -4.24 -17.23
CA SER A 30 10.03 -3.10 -16.79
C SER A 30 9.27 -1.78 -16.56
N PHE A 31 8.01 -1.71 -16.97
CA PHE A 31 7.12 -0.57 -16.72
C PHE A 31 6.13 -0.85 -15.57
N GLY A 32 6.25 -2.02 -14.90
CA GLY A 32 5.33 -2.45 -13.87
C GLY A 32 4.00 -2.97 -14.39
N GLU A 33 3.87 -3.18 -15.71
CA GLU A 33 2.63 -3.64 -16.34
C GLU A 33 2.50 -5.16 -16.28
N TYR A 34 1.27 -5.62 -16.13
CA TYR A 34 0.89 -7.04 -16.15
C TYR A 34 -0.48 -7.20 -16.83
N GLU A 35 -0.78 -8.40 -17.28
CA GLU A 35 -2.06 -8.75 -17.86
C GLU A 35 -2.58 -10.04 -17.22
N LEU A 36 -3.79 -9.98 -16.64
CA LEU A 36 -4.48 -11.12 -16.02
C LEU A 36 -5.94 -11.13 -16.46
N SER A 37 -6.51 -12.32 -16.57
CA SER A 37 -7.93 -12.52 -16.88
C SER A 37 -8.59 -13.22 -15.71
N ALA A 38 -9.50 -12.52 -15.04
CA ALA A 38 -10.28 -13.08 -13.94
C ALA A 38 -11.31 -14.09 -14.45
N THR A 39 -11.41 -15.24 -13.80
CA THR A 39 -12.45 -16.25 -14.02
C THR A 39 -13.56 -16.20 -12.96
N GLN A 40 -13.33 -15.42 -11.89
CA GLN A 40 -14.29 -15.13 -10.83
C GLN A 40 -14.47 -13.63 -10.70
N SER A 41 -15.62 -13.20 -10.16
CA SER A 41 -15.96 -11.77 -10.01
C SER A 41 -15.40 -11.14 -8.73
N THR A 42 -15.01 -11.97 -7.77
CA THR A 42 -14.48 -11.51 -6.48
C THR A 42 -13.12 -12.14 -6.27
N TYR A 43 -12.14 -11.34 -5.98
CA TYR A 43 -10.74 -11.72 -5.73
C TYR A 43 -10.01 -10.56 -5.08
N THR A 44 -8.95 -10.84 -4.38
CA THR A 44 -7.95 -9.83 -4.03
C THR A 44 -6.82 -9.87 -5.07
N LEU A 45 -6.43 -8.71 -5.57
CA LEU A 45 -5.30 -8.57 -6.47
C LEU A 45 -4.04 -8.40 -5.63
N ILE A 46 -3.08 -9.31 -5.77
CA ILE A 46 -1.86 -9.32 -4.96
C ILE A 46 -0.62 -9.17 -5.84
N ALA A 47 0.28 -8.27 -5.46
CA ALA A 47 1.61 -8.13 -6.02
C ALA A 47 2.65 -8.44 -4.94
N MET A 48 3.45 -9.49 -5.16
CA MET A 48 4.53 -9.92 -4.26
C MET A 48 5.89 -9.61 -4.87
N ALA A 49 6.72 -8.92 -4.11
CA ALA A 49 8.13 -8.75 -4.45
C ALA A 49 8.95 -9.91 -3.87
N ASP A 50 9.69 -10.57 -4.74
CA ASP A 50 10.63 -11.65 -4.42
C ASP A 50 12.07 -11.27 -4.81
N ASP A 51 13.03 -12.17 -4.63
CA ASP A 51 14.45 -11.95 -4.93
C ASP A 51 14.75 -11.53 -6.39
N GLN A 52 13.79 -11.70 -7.30
CA GLN A 52 13.90 -11.31 -8.70
C GLN A 52 13.25 -9.96 -8.99
N THR A 53 12.55 -9.39 -8.03
CA THR A 53 11.85 -8.12 -8.20
C THR A 53 12.82 -6.94 -8.04
N VAL A 54 12.71 -6.00 -8.97
CA VAL A 54 13.55 -4.78 -8.99
C VAL A 54 12.66 -3.54 -8.99
N ASP A 55 12.92 -2.62 -8.08
CA ASP A 55 12.38 -1.25 -8.14
C ASP A 55 13.06 -0.48 -9.27
N THR A 56 12.31 -0.13 -10.31
CA THR A 56 12.87 0.47 -11.52
C THR A 56 13.44 1.87 -11.33
N SER A 57 13.01 2.60 -10.29
CA SER A 57 13.52 3.94 -10.01
C SER A 57 14.87 3.94 -9.30
N SER A 58 15.11 2.95 -8.44
CA SER A 58 16.38 2.82 -7.69
C SER A 58 17.33 1.78 -8.28
N GLY A 59 16.82 0.84 -9.09
CA GLY A 59 17.56 -0.32 -9.56
C GLY A 59 17.87 -1.34 -8.45
N ALA A 60 17.32 -1.15 -7.26
CA ALA A 60 17.55 -2.06 -6.14
C ALA A 60 16.63 -3.28 -6.20
N ALA A 61 17.16 -4.44 -5.83
CA ALA A 61 16.34 -5.61 -5.57
C ALA A 61 15.40 -5.32 -4.38
N LEU A 62 14.19 -5.84 -4.47
CA LEU A 62 13.17 -5.67 -3.46
C LEU A 62 12.58 -7.04 -3.13
N SER A 63 12.54 -7.40 -1.83
CA SER A 63 11.90 -8.63 -1.35
C SER A 63 11.03 -8.34 -0.14
N GLY A 64 10.17 -9.29 0.22
CA GLY A 64 9.33 -9.19 1.42
C GLY A 64 8.22 -8.16 1.38
N VAL A 65 8.03 -7.46 0.26
CA VAL A 65 6.96 -6.46 0.08
C VAL A 65 5.77 -7.13 -0.62
N THR A 66 4.61 -7.05 0.00
CA THR A 66 3.34 -7.47 -0.59
C THR A 66 2.39 -6.28 -0.64
N LEU A 67 1.88 -5.97 -1.83
CA LEU A 67 0.86 -4.96 -2.06
C LEU A 67 -0.42 -5.62 -2.56
N LYS A 68 -1.57 -5.03 -2.21
CA LYS A 68 -2.89 -5.55 -2.55
C LYS A 68 -3.77 -4.49 -3.21
N ALA A 69 -4.79 -4.95 -3.90
CA ALA A 69 -5.85 -4.09 -4.40
C ALA A 69 -7.18 -4.86 -4.47
N PRO A 70 -8.32 -4.18 -4.31
CA PRO A 70 -9.62 -4.81 -4.44
C PRO A 70 -9.92 -5.26 -5.87
N SER A 71 -10.87 -6.19 -6.01
CA SER A 71 -11.36 -6.67 -7.30
C SER A 71 -11.70 -5.53 -8.25
N GLY A 72 -11.19 -5.60 -9.48
CA GLY A 72 -11.46 -4.62 -10.53
C GLY A 72 -10.53 -3.40 -10.51
N ALA A 73 -9.61 -3.28 -9.58
CA ALA A 73 -8.58 -2.24 -9.62
C ALA A 73 -7.67 -2.41 -10.86
N ALA A 74 -7.35 -1.31 -11.52
CA ALA A 74 -6.42 -1.27 -12.65
C ALA A 74 -4.96 -1.17 -12.20
N VAL A 75 -4.73 -0.75 -10.95
CA VAL A 75 -3.39 -0.55 -10.38
C VAL A 75 -3.27 -1.20 -9.00
N ILE A 76 -2.07 -1.65 -8.65
CA ILE A 76 -1.72 -2.11 -7.31
C ILE A 76 -0.70 -1.13 -6.74
N THR A 77 -1.08 -0.41 -5.70
CA THR A 77 -0.30 0.67 -5.11
C THR A 77 -0.33 0.59 -3.57
N PRO A 78 0.51 1.33 -2.86
CA PRO A 78 0.36 1.46 -1.42
C PRO A 78 -1.03 1.96 -1.01
N THR A 79 -1.63 2.86 -1.79
CA THR A 79 -2.98 3.40 -1.52
C THR A 79 -4.06 2.32 -1.66
N THR A 80 -4.04 1.52 -2.76
CA THR A 80 -5.00 0.41 -2.91
C THR A 80 -4.80 -0.67 -1.86
N THR A 81 -3.57 -0.84 -1.36
CA THR A 81 -3.29 -1.77 -0.27
C THR A 81 -3.94 -1.32 1.03
N LEU A 82 -3.91 -0.03 1.34
CA LEU A 82 -4.63 0.51 2.51
C LEU A 82 -6.15 0.33 2.37
N MET A 83 -6.69 0.45 1.15
CA MET A 83 -8.12 0.21 0.88
C MET A 83 -8.49 -1.24 1.14
N GLU A 84 -7.76 -2.18 0.57
CA GLU A 84 -8.04 -3.62 0.68
C GLU A 84 -7.90 -4.11 2.13
N GLU A 85 -6.77 -3.87 2.74
CA GLU A 85 -6.47 -4.29 4.11
C GLU A 85 -7.38 -3.62 5.17
N GLY A 86 -7.73 -2.33 4.95
CA GLY A 86 -8.58 -1.57 5.85
C GLY A 86 -10.08 -1.74 5.62
N ASN A 87 -10.47 -2.36 4.50
CA ASN A 87 -11.85 -2.33 3.99
C ASN A 87 -12.39 -0.89 3.93
N ILE A 88 -11.61 0.02 3.33
CA ILE A 88 -11.85 1.45 3.21
C ILE A 88 -12.19 1.76 1.76
N THR A 89 -13.22 2.58 1.53
CA THR A 89 -13.63 2.96 0.18
C THR A 89 -12.62 3.91 -0.49
N ALA A 90 -12.66 3.99 -1.83
CA ALA A 90 -11.83 4.91 -2.61
C ALA A 90 -12.01 6.38 -2.18
N ALA A 91 -13.26 6.78 -1.87
CA ALA A 91 -13.57 8.13 -1.43
C ALA A 91 -13.00 8.46 -0.03
N GLU A 92 -13.10 7.50 0.89
CA GLU A 92 -12.54 7.66 2.25
C GLU A 92 -11.02 7.72 2.20
N VAL A 93 -10.36 6.79 1.49
CA VAL A 93 -8.89 6.81 1.41
C VAL A 93 -8.37 8.06 0.72
N ALA A 94 -9.06 8.53 -0.33
CA ALA A 94 -8.72 9.79 -1.01
C ALA A 94 -8.78 10.99 -0.04
N THR A 95 -9.83 11.04 0.78
CA THR A 95 -9.99 12.08 1.80
C THR A 95 -8.91 11.99 2.87
N VAL A 96 -8.70 10.79 3.45
CA VAL A 96 -7.71 10.62 4.55
C VAL A 96 -6.29 10.90 4.09
N LEU A 97 -5.93 10.51 2.87
CA LEU A 97 -4.59 10.73 2.31
C LEU A 97 -4.41 12.11 1.68
N GLY A 98 -5.49 12.90 1.52
CA GLY A 98 -5.44 14.18 0.83
C GLY A 98 -5.07 14.05 -0.65
N LEU A 99 -5.59 13.04 -1.34
CA LEU A 99 -5.35 12.87 -2.77
C LEU A 99 -5.91 14.07 -3.56
N PRO A 100 -5.29 14.45 -4.69
CA PRO A 100 -5.80 15.52 -5.53
C PRO A 100 -7.23 15.24 -6.03
N ASP A 101 -8.02 16.30 -6.19
CA ASP A 101 -9.40 16.19 -6.69
C ASP A 101 -9.48 15.46 -8.03
N GLY A 102 -10.43 14.55 -8.13
CA GLY A 102 -10.69 13.78 -9.35
C GLY A 102 -9.77 12.57 -9.56
N ILE A 103 -8.86 12.28 -8.64
CA ILE A 103 -8.05 11.05 -8.67
C ILE A 103 -8.86 9.88 -8.12
N ASP A 104 -9.06 8.85 -8.95
CA ASP A 104 -9.55 7.55 -8.51
C ASP A 104 -8.35 6.65 -8.17
N PRO A 105 -8.14 6.28 -6.90
CA PRO A 105 -6.99 5.46 -6.50
C PRO A 105 -7.01 4.03 -7.11
N LEU A 106 -8.15 3.55 -7.61
CA LEU A 106 -8.26 2.24 -8.26
C LEU A 106 -7.79 2.24 -9.72
N GLU A 107 -7.79 3.42 -10.37
CA GLU A 107 -7.54 3.56 -11.80
C GLU A 107 -6.26 4.36 -12.10
N PHE A 108 -5.87 5.26 -11.20
CA PHE A 108 -4.84 6.24 -11.48
C PHE A 108 -3.43 5.66 -11.38
N ASN A 109 -2.71 5.67 -12.51
CA ASN A 109 -1.30 5.32 -12.59
C ASN A 109 -0.44 6.58 -12.70
N PRO A 110 0.31 6.99 -11.65
CA PRO A 110 1.13 8.20 -11.69
C PRO A 110 2.31 8.12 -12.67
N PHE A 111 2.67 6.93 -13.12
CA PHE A 111 3.75 6.71 -14.10
C PHE A 111 3.27 6.69 -15.56
N ASN A 112 1.96 6.85 -15.79
CA ASN A 112 1.36 6.83 -17.12
C ASN A 112 0.41 8.01 -17.31
N VAL A 113 0.94 9.22 -17.27
CA VAL A 113 0.20 10.47 -17.51
C VAL A 113 0.73 11.19 -18.75
N ASP A 114 -0.09 12.04 -19.38
CA ASP A 114 0.38 12.89 -20.46
C ASP A 114 1.35 13.95 -19.91
N GLU A 115 2.62 13.86 -20.28
CA GLU A 115 3.68 14.78 -19.87
C GLU A 115 3.45 16.23 -20.34
N ASN A 116 2.57 16.44 -21.32
CA ASN A 116 2.19 17.77 -21.80
C ASN A 116 1.03 18.38 -21.02
N ASP A 117 0.34 17.60 -20.19
CA ASP A 117 -0.69 18.09 -19.26
C ASP A 117 -0.08 18.41 -17.90
N ALA A 118 0.20 19.69 -17.67
CA ALA A 118 0.81 20.14 -16.42
C ALA A 118 -0.03 19.82 -15.17
N ALA A 119 -1.37 19.74 -15.29
CA ALA A 119 -2.24 19.38 -14.18
C ALA A 119 -2.14 17.87 -13.87
N ALA A 120 -2.13 17.02 -14.91
CA ALA A 120 -1.92 15.59 -14.76
C ALA A 120 -0.54 15.26 -14.15
N VAL A 121 0.51 15.94 -14.60
CA VAL A 121 1.86 15.79 -14.04
C VAL A 121 1.91 16.22 -12.57
N ALA A 122 1.27 17.34 -12.21
CA ALA A 122 1.22 17.79 -10.82
C ALA A 122 0.47 16.79 -9.92
N ALA A 123 -0.66 16.27 -10.38
CA ALA A 123 -1.42 15.25 -9.66
C ALA A 123 -0.61 13.96 -9.49
N ALA A 124 0.09 13.51 -10.53
CA ALA A 124 0.96 12.33 -10.48
C ALA A 124 2.07 12.48 -9.44
N LEU A 125 2.72 13.64 -9.38
CA LEU A 125 3.75 13.93 -8.39
C LEU A 125 3.22 13.91 -6.95
N GLU A 126 2.02 14.44 -6.70
CA GLU A 126 1.42 14.39 -5.35
C GLU A 126 1.03 12.96 -4.96
N VAL A 127 0.42 12.18 -5.87
CA VAL A 127 0.09 10.77 -5.61
C VAL A 127 1.35 9.95 -5.35
N GLU A 128 2.40 10.15 -6.14
CA GLU A 128 3.69 9.47 -5.95
C GLU A 128 4.33 9.85 -4.61
N LYS A 129 4.30 11.13 -4.23
CA LYS A 129 4.79 11.60 -2.93
C LYS A 129 4.06 10.92 -1.77
N ILE A 130 2.72 10.83 -1.83
CA ILE A 130 1.92 10.13 -0.81
C ILE A 130 2.30 8.65 -0.75
N SER A 131 2.41 7.98 -1.88
CA SER A 131 2.85 6.58 -1.97
C SER A 131 4.24 6.37 -1.36
N GLN A 132 5.18 7.28 -1.63
CA GLN A 132 6.53 7.26 -1.04
C GLN A 132 6.49 7.45 0.49
N GLN A 133 5.63 8.34 0.99
CA GLN A 133 5.47 8.58 2.43
C GLN A 133 4.90 7.34 3.13
N ILE A 134 3.86 6.71 2.58
CA ILE A 134 3.30 5.45 3.08
C ILE A 134 4.40 4.39 3.16
N MET A 135 5.09 4.13 2.06
CA MET A 135 6.13 3.10 2.00
C MET A 135 7.32 3.41 2.91
N THR A 136 7.67 4.69 3.08
CA THR A 136 8.73 5.09 4.02
C THR A 136 8.34 4.81 5.46
N ALA A 137 7.11 5.11 5.86
CA ALA A 137 6.61 4.79 7.19
C ALA A 137 6.60 3.27 7.40
N VAL A 138 5.99 2.50 6.48
CA VAL A 138 5.93 1.03 6.58
C VAL A 138 7.34 0.42 6.68
N THR A 139 8.23 0.74 5.75
CA THR A 139 9.59 0.15 5.75
C THR A 139 10.43 0.56 6.96
N SER A 140 10.23 1.78 7.48
CA SER A 140 10.95 2.23 8.68
C SER A 140 10.52 1.44 9.94
N PHE A 141 9.23 1.19 10.11
CA PHE A 141 8.72 0.40 11.22
C PHE A 141 9.01 -1.09 11.05
N ALA A 142 8.94 -1.62 9.82
CA ALA A 142 9.33 -2.98 9.51
C ALA A 142 10.80 -3.24 9.88
N SER A 143 11.72 -2.37 9.44
CA SER A 143 13.14 -2.50 9.77
C SER A 143 13.43 -2.39 11.28
N ALA A 144 12.62 -1.62 12.01
CA ALA A 144 12.73 -1.59 13.47
C ALA A 144 12.30 -2.92 14.10
N ALA A 145 11.22 -3.55 13.61
CA ALA A 145 10.75 -4.85 14.07
C ALA A 145 11.75 -5.98 13.70
N GLU A 146 12.32 -5.96 12.49
CA GLU A 146 13.39 -6.88 12.07
C GLU A 146 14.63 -6.77 12.97
N GLY A 147 15.03 -5.53 13.30
CA GLY A 147 16.11 -5.26 14.24
C GLY A 147 15.85 -5.80 15.65
N ALA A 148 14.57 -6.00 16.01
CA ALA A 148 14.15 -6.63 17.26
C ALA A 148 13.96 -8.16 17.16
N GLY A 149 14.13 -8.74 15.95
CA GLY A 149 14.12 -10.18 15.73
C GLY A 149 12.94 -10.73 14.91
N ALA A 150 12.02 -9.87 14.42
CA ALA A 150 10.93 -10.30 13.56
C ALA A 150 11.45 -10.80 12.19
N GLY A 151 10.75 -11.75 11.58
CA GLY A 151 10.96 -12.13 10.19
C GLY A 151 10.56 -10.99 9.24
N GLU A 152 11.23 -10.87 8.07
CA GLU A 152 11.04 -9.77 7.11
C GLU A 152 9.57 -9.60 6.69
N GLY A 153 8.89 -10.68 6.29
CA GLY A 153 7.48 -10.64 5.87
C GLY A 153 6.53 -10.28 7.01
N ASP A 154 6.77 -10.82 8.21
CA ASP A 154 5.96 -10.54 9.39
C ASP A 154 6.13 -9.08 9.83
N ALA A 155 7.37 -8.59 9.82
CA ALA A 155 7.70 -7.20 10.13
C ALA A 155 7.03 -6.22 9.17
N PHE A 156 7.06 -6.51 7.86
CA PHE A 156 6.38 -5.69 6.85
C PHE A 156 4.86 -5.69 7.07
N THR A 157 4.27 -6.88 7.26
CA THR A 157 2.82 -7.03 7.48
C THR A 157 2.36 -6.29 8.75
N ALA A 158 3.11 -6.40 9.86
CA ALA A 158 2.80 -5.68 11.09
C ALA A 158 2.90 -4.16 10.93
N ALA A 159 3.93 -3.68 10.26
CA ALA A 159 4.13 -2.26 9.98
C ALA A 159 3.04 -1.69 9.06
N LEU A 160 2.70 -2.41 7.98
CA LEU A 160 1.61 -2.05 7.07
C LEU A 160 0.27 -2.00 7.83
N GLY A 161 -0.06 -3.04 8.59
CA GLY A 161 -1.27 -3.10 9.39
C GLY A 161 -1.39 -1.94 10.40
N SER A 162 -0.27 -1.42 10.89
CA SER A 162 -0.25 -0.26 11.77
C SER A 162 -0.64 1.04 11.07
N VAL A 163 -0.19 1.21 9.83
CA VAL A 163 -0.63 2.34 8.98
C VAL A 163 -2.11 2.20 8.62
N VAL A 164 -2.55 0.98 8.26
CA VAL A 164 -3.96 0.67 7.96
C VAL A 164 -4.86 1.05 9.13
N ASP A 165 -4.52 0.66 10.36
CA ASP A 165 -5.34 0.94 11.54
C ASP A 165 -5.49 2.45 11.79
N VAL A 166 -4.41 3.22 11.63
CA VAL A 166 -4.47 4.69 11.78
C VAL A 166 -5.29 5.33 10.66
N VAL A 167 -5.10 4.92 9.40
CA VAL A 167 -5.87 5.41 8.26
C VAL A 167 -7.36 5.11 8.44
N LYS A 168 -7.70 3.89 8.86
CA LYS A 168 -9.07 3.47 9.13
C LYS A 168 -9.70 4.29 10.27
N ALA A 169 -8.99 4.49 11.36
CA ALA A 169 -9.48 5.30 12.48
C ALA A 169 -9.75 6.77 12.09
N LYS A 170 -9.01 7.30 11.12
CA LYS A 170 -9.26 8.63 10.55
C LYS A 170 -10.44 8.61 9.57
N ALA A 171 -10.57 7.57 8.74
CA ALA A 171 -11.70 7.39 7.84
C ALA A 171 -13.05 7.35 8.59
N GLU A 172 -13.11 6.66 9.73
CA GLU A 172 -14.30 6.62 10.59
C GLU A 172 -14.74 7.99 11.13
N LYS A 173 -13.85 8.99 11.11
CA LYS A 173 -14.15 10.35 11.56
C LYS A 173 -14.56 11.31 10.44
N ILE A 174 -14.52 10.89 9.18
CA ILE A 174 -14.82 11.78 8.03
C ILE A 174 -16.19 12.45 8.20
N ASP A 175 -17.21 11.67 8.57
CA ASP A 175 -18.59 12.14 8.73
C ASP A 175 -18.89 12.72 10.13
N ASP A 176 -17.92 12.72 11.06
CA ASP A 176 -18.11 13.32 12.38
C ASP A 176 -17.98 14.86 12.27
N PRO A 177 -19.08 15.62 12.50
CA PRO A 177 -19.04 17.06 12.40
C PRO A 177 -18.25 17.73 13.56
N THR A 178 -17.90 16.96 14.59
CA THR A 178 -17.14 17.47 15.76
C THR A 178 -15.64 17.20 15.63
N ALA A 179 -15.22 16.32 14.73
CA ALA A 179 -13.82 16.02 14.50
C ALA A 179 -13.13 17.18 13.77
N ALA A 180 -11.91 17.52 14.21
CA ALA A 180 -11.08 18.50 13.54
C ALA A 180 -10.55 17.96 12.19
N ALA A 181 -10.12 18.83 11.28
CA ALA A 181 -9.57 18.41 9.98
C ALA A 181 -8.39 17.42 10.15
N GLY A 182 -7.45 17.70 11.04
CA GLY A 182 -6.32 16.82 11.32
C GLY A 182 -6.70 15.45 11.93
N ASP A 183 -7.93 15.30 12.43
CA ASP A 183 -8.45 13.99 12.86
C ASP A 183 -8.94 13.13 11.69
N LYS A 184 -9.21 13.74 10.54
CA LYS A 184 -9.77 13.11 9.33
C LYS A 184 -8.74 12.85 8.25
N GLU A 185 -7.61 13.52 8.30
CA GLU A 185 -6.51 13.43 7.35
C GLU A 185 -5.24 12.94 8.05
N ILE A 186 -4.40 12.21 7.34
CA ILE A 186 -3.10 11.76 7.84
C ILE A 186 -1.99 12.57 7.17
N ASP A 187 -1.04 13.06 7.97
CA ASP A 187 0.19 13.68 7.50
C ASP A 187 1.39 12.83 7.95
N PHE A 188 1.97 12.07 7.01
CA PHE A 188 3.15 11.24 7.26
C PHE A 188 4.43 12.03 7.60
N THR A 189 4.36 13.37 7.62
CA THR A 189 5.44 14.25 8.10
C THR A 189 5.14 14.82 9.50
N SER A 190 3.92 14.64 10.00
CA SER A 190 3.50 15.04 11.33
C SER A 190 4.05 14.12 12.41
N VAL A 191 4.63 14.73 13.44
CA VAL A 191 5.12 13.97 14.61
C VAL A 191 3.97 13.25 15.33
N ASP A 192 2.80 13.88 15.39
CA ASP A 192 1.62 13.33 16.07
C ASP A 192 1.08 12.11 15.33
N ASP A 193 0.92 12.18 13.99
CA ASP A 193 0.45 11.04 13.20
C ASP A 193 1.47 9.89 13.18
N LEU A 194 2.76 10.21 13.07
CA LEU A 194 3.82 9.20 13.17
C LEU A 194 3.87 8.55 14.56
N ALA A 195 3.53 9.27 15.63
CA ALA A 195 3.42 8.71 16.97
C ALA A 195 2.23 7.73 17.10
N LEU A 196 1.11 8.00 16.43
CA LEU A 196 -0.02 7.06 16.35
C LEU A 196 0.41 5.77 15.65
N ILE A 197 1.00 5.88 14.45
CA ILE A 197 1.50 4.71 13.70
C ILE A 197 2.53 3.93 14.54
N LYS A 198 3.46 4.61 15.21
CA LYS A 198 4.45 3.98 16.09
C LYS A 198 3.80 3.18 17.22
N THR A 199 2.75 3.72 17.82
CA THR A 199 2.02 3.04 18.91
C THR A 199 1.41 1.74 18.42
N GLU A 200 0.72 1.76 17.27
CA GLU A 200 0.16 0.57 16.65
C GLU A 200 1.28 -0.41 16.21
N ALA A 201 2.36 0.09 15.60
CA ALA A 201 3.48 -0.74 15.18
C ALA A 201 4.17 -1.45 16.34
N THR A 202 4.33 -0.76 17.48
CA THR A 202 4.89 -1.36 18.69
C THR A 202 3.98 -2.46 19.23
N SER A 203 2.67 -2.23 19.25
CA SER A 203 1.68 -3.22 19.68
C SER A 203 1.67 -4.46 18.80
N LYS A 204 1.68 -4.27 17.46
CA LYS A 204 1.70 -5.39 16.50
C LYS A 204 3.02 -6.14 16.53
N ALA A 205 4.15 -5.45 16.60
CA ALA A 205 5.46 -6.07 16.69
C ALA A 205 5.59 -6.93 17.97
N ALA A 206 5.10 -6.47 19.10
CA ALA A 206 5.12 -7.24 20.36
C ALA A 206 4.28 -8.53 20.30
N ALA A 207 3.39 -8.67 19.31
CA ALA A 207 2.60 -9.88 19.08
C ALA A 207 3.27 -10.88 18.14
N LEU A 208 4.39 -10.51 17.50
CA LEU A 208 5.15 -11.40 16.61
C LEU A 208 6.03 -12.36 17.41
N ASP A 209 6.14 -13.60 16.92
CA ASP A 209 7.01 -14.60 17.51
C ASP A 209 8.49 -14.19 17.37
N GLY A 210 9.25 -14.32 18.46
CA GLY A 210 10.69 -14.06 18.48
C GLY A 210 11.11 -12.65 18.89
N ILE A 211 10.15 -11.75 19.17
CA ILE A 211 10.46 -10.44 19.76
C ILE A 211 10.38 -10.54 21.27
N ASP A 212 11.52 -10.39 21.94
CA ASP A 212 11.61 -10.22 23.39
C ASP A 212 11.19 -8.78 23.75
N ALA A 213 10.11 -8.64 24.54
CA ALA A 213 9.54 -7.37 24.98
C ALA A 213 10.40 -6.70 26.06
#